data_ebeeea9115c9a5aaf207058afca88278
#
_entry.id   ebeeea9115c9a5aaf207058afca88278
#
_cell.length_a   1.000
_cell.length_b   1.000
_cell.length_c   1.000
_cell.angle_alpha   90.00
_cell.angle_beta   90.00
_cell.angle_gamma   90.00
#
_symmetry.space_group_name_H-M   'P 1'
#
loop_
_entity.id
_entity.type
_entity.pdbx_description
1 polymer ?
#
loop_
_entity_poly.entity_id
_entity_poly.type
_entity_poly.pdbx_seq_one_letter_code
_entity_poly.pdbx_strand_id
1 'polypeptide(L)'
;MLDFGVIVPARRGSSRIREKCLLPFGNQPSLIEWKLAQLIEVIEPERIFFSSEDAEFRARARRFGVNLHIRPDHLAIGHEAPFCDVITGIALDIAHEHLAWATVVCPLMAPAHYARSIAAYREHVISGEADSLLAVNEARDYYWSETGALNYSADRHHTISQDLPSWFRVTNGLYMAPRALILEREYFLGERPHLFALPKLAGIDIDTIEDYRIACALHPLYRDQFGDPIDPFPSQTRREIAA
;
A
#
# COMPACT_ATOMS: atom_id res chain seq x y z
N MET A 1 3.29 2.02 -24.29
CA MET A 1 3.45 1.43 -22.93
C MET A 1 2.82 2.43 -21.96
N LEU A 2 2.13 2.00 -20.90
CA LEU A 2 1.56 2.94 -19.92
C LEU A 2 2.68 3.70 -19.21
N ASP A 3 2.64 5.04 -19.24
CA ASP A 3 3.56 5.88 -18.49
C ASP A 3 3.06 6.01 -17.04
N PHE A 4 3.67 5.26 -16.11
CA PHE A 4 3.30 5.30 -14.70
C PHE A 4 4.50 5.24 -13.77
N GLY A 5 4.40 5.94 -12.64
CA GLY A 5 5.33 5.87 -11.51
C GLY A 5 4.66 5.30 -10.27
N VAL A 6 5.40 4.53 -9.48
CA VAL A 6 4.94 3.97 -8.20
C VAL A 6 5.61 4.71 -7.05
N ILE A 7 4.83 5.38 -6.23
CA ILE A 7 5.27 6.09 -5.04
C ILE A 7 5.20 5.14 -3.85
N VAL A 8 6.31 4.96 -3.16
CA VAL A 8 6.40 4.22 -1.90
C VAL A 8 6.70 5.22 -0.78
N PRO A 9 5.67 5.72 -0.09
CA PRO A 9 5.87 6.70 0.98
C PRO A 9 6.27 6.01 2.27
N ALA A 10 7.31 6.53 2.93
CA ALA A 10 7.69 6.12 4.27
C ALA A 10 8.09 7.35 5.11
N ARG A 11 7.76 7.36 6.38
CA ARG A 11 8.17 8.38 7.35
C ARG A 11 8.59 7.76 8.67
N ARG A 12 9.52 8.39 9.37
CA ARG A 12 9.98 7.90 10.67
C ARG A 12 8.94 8.09 11.77
N GLY A 13 8.19 9.17 11.74
CA GLY A 13 7.22 9.56 12.76
C GLY A 13 5.93 8.74 12.74
N SER A 14 5.99 7.46 13.13
CA SER A 14 4.79 6.66 13.38
C SER A 14 4.33 6.84 14.83
N SER A 15 3.06 7.25 15.04
CA SER A 15 2.50 7.54 16.36
C SER A 15 2.15 6.28 17.18
N ARG A 16 1.78 5.18 16.50
CA ARG A 16 1.28 3.95 17.15
C ARG A 16 2.37 2.88 17.33
N ILE A 17 3.34 2.81 16.44
CA ILE A 17 4.48 1.88 16.52
C ILE A 17 5.76 2.67 16.26
N ARG A 18 6.63 2.73 17.25
CA ARG A 18 7.93 3.37 17.06
C ARG A 18 8.68 2.70 15.91
N GLU A 19 9.21 3.51 14.98
CA GLU A 19 10.02 3.05 13.86
C GLU A 19 9.36 1.93 13.02
N LYS A 20 8.03 1.97 12.84
CA LYS A 20 7.22 0.95 12.16
C LYS A 20 7.87 0.45 10.86
N CYS A 21 8.35 1.36 10.02
CA CYS A 21 8.93 1.03 8.72
C CYS A 21 10.24 0.22 8.81
N LEU A 22 10.91 0.23 9.97
CA LEU A 22 12.14 -0.54 10.23
C LEU A 22 11.89 -1.92 10.86
N LEU A 23 10.64 -2.28 11.17
CA LEU A 23 10.34 -3.59 11.72
C LEU A 23 10.69 -4.68 10.69
N PRO A 24 11.41 -5.75 11.10
CA PRO A 24 11.74 -6.85 10.21
C PRO A 24 10.49 -7.60 9.75
N PHE A 25 10.49 -8.09 8.50
CA PHE A 25 9.39 -8.89 8.01
C PHE A 25 9.87 -9.96 7.01
N GLY A 26 9.41 -11.21 7.19
CA GLY A 26 9.82 -12.31 6.34
C GLY A 26 11.35 -12.52 6.38
N ASN A 27 11.96 -12.53 5.20
CA ASN A 27 13.41 -12.64 5.02
C ASN A 27 14.14 -11.29 4.97
N GLN A 28 13.44 -10.17 5.14
CA GLN A 28 14.00 -8.82 5.00
C GLN A 28 14.17 -8.14 6.36
N PRO A 29 15.20 -7.28 6.52
CA PRO A 29 15.49 -6.60 7.79
C PRO A 29 14.51 -5.48 8.12
N SER A 30 13.65 -5.08 7.16
CA SER A 30 12.62 -4.07 7.41
C SER A 30 11.41 -4.21 6.47
N LEU A 31 10.28 -3.59 6.86
CA LEU A 31 9.10 -3.44 6.00
C LEU A 31 9.40 -2.64 4.73
N ILE A 32 10.35 -1.68 4.78
CA ILE A 32 10.80 -0.93 3.60
C ILE A 32 11.41 -1.89 2.58
N GLU A 33 12.41 -2.66 3.00
CA GLU A 33 13.15 -3.58 2.14
C GLU A 33 12.23 -4.70 1.63
N TRP A 34 11.33 -5.20 2.49
CA TRP A 34 10.31 -6.17 2.09
C TRP A 34 9.42 -5.63 0.96
N LYS A 35 8.88 -4.41 1.13
CA LYS A 35 8.02 -3.80 0.11
C LYS A 35 8.74 -3.54 -1.20
N LEU A 36 9.97 -3.02 -1.14
CA LEU A 36 10.75 -2.77 -2.34
C LEU A 36 11.12 -4.07 -3.06
N ALA A 37 11.50 -5.12 -2.32
CA ALA A 37 11.75 -6.44 -2.90
C ALA A 37 10.51 -7.00 -3.63
N GLN A 38 9.31 -6.84 -3.05
CA GLN A 38 8.06 -7.24 -3.72
C GLN A 38 7.82 -6.46 -5.02
N LEU A 39 8.02 -5.14 -5.00
CA LEU A 39 7.71 -4.28 -6.14
C LEU A 39 8.65 -4.48 -7.32
N ILE A 40 9.97 -4.62 -7.08
CA ILE A 40 10.96 -4.79 -8.17
C ILE A 40 10.84 -6.14 -8.90
N GLU A 41 10.09 -7.11 -8.36
CA GLU A 41 9.80 -8.35 -9.10
C GLU A 41 8.85 -8.13 -10.30
N VAL A 42 8.06 -7.06 -10.29
CA VAL A 42 7.00 -6.83 -11.29
C VAL A 42 6.99 -5.41 -11.87
N ILE A 43 7.84 -4.52 -11.35
CA ILE A 43 7.93 -3.12 -11.76
C ILE A 43 9.42 -2.78 -11.89
N GLU A 44 9.80 -2.18 -13.02
CA GLU A 44 11.17 -1.71 -13.24
C GLU A 44 11.56 -0.70 -12.13
N PRO A 45 12.74 -0.83 -11.50
CA PRO A 45 13.18 0.04 -10.40
C PRO A 45 13.11 1.53 -10.73
N GLU A 46 13.35 1.91 -12.00
CA GLU A 46 13.32 3.29 -12.50
C GLU A 46 11.91 3.90 -12.46
N ARG A 47 10.87 3.08 -12.31
CA ARG A 47 9.47 3.52 -12.14
C ARG A 47 9.05 3.62 -10.69
N ILE A 48 9.89 3.21 -9.73
CA ILE A 48 9.59 3.24 -8.31
C ILE A 48 10.26 4.46 -7.68
N PHE A 49 9.49 5.25 -6.94
CA PHE A 49 9.91 6.46 -6.25
C PHE A 49 9.73 6.27 -4.74
N PHE A 50 10.81 6.04 -4.04
CA PHE A 50 10.78 5.94 -2.59
C PHE A 50 10.82 7.33 -1.98
N SER A 51 9.70 7.77 -1.38
CA SER A 51 9.51 9.11 -0.85
C SER A 51 9.68 9.14 0.67
N SER A 52 10.72 9.80 1.16
CA SER A 52 10.96 9.96 2.61
C SER A 52 11.81 11.19 2.92
N GLU A 53 11.57 11.83 4.06
CA GLU A 53 12.43 12.84 4.70
C GLU A 53 13.66 12.20 5.33
N ASP A 54 13.58 10.93 5.70
CA ASP A 54 14.61 10.23 6.49
C ASP A 54 15.77 9.71 5.64
N ALA A 55 16.98 10.11 5.96
CA ALA A 55 18.18 9.74 5.21
C ALA A 55 18.52 8.23 5.32
N GLU A 56 18.28 7.62 6.49
CA GLU A 56 18.49 6.18 6.70
C GLU A 56 17.52 5.37 5.85
N PHE A 57 16.23 5.77 5.82
CA PHE A 57 15.22 5.10 5.00
C PHE A 57 15.57 5.16 3.51
N ARG A 58 16.02 6.34 3.05
CA ARG A 58 16.49 6.49 1.65
C ARG A 58 17.76 5.67 1.36
N ALA A 59 18.68 5.57 2.34
CA ALA A 59 19.88 4.74 2.18
C ALA A 59 19.54 3.25 2.01
N ARG A 60 18.52 2.74 2.75
CA ARG A 60 18.00 1.38 2.57
C ARG A 60 17.36 1.19 1.20
N ALA A 61 16.52 2.13 0.76
CA ALA A 61 15.84 2.07 -0.52
C ALA A 61 16.81 2.15 -1.72
N ARG A 62 17.89 2.93 -1.60
CA ARG A 62 18.93 3.06 -2.66
C ARG A 62 19.47 1.72 -3.13
N ARG A 63 19.56 0.74 -2.25
CA ARG A 63 20.10 -0.59 -2.56
C ARG A 63 19.26 -1.33 -3.61
N PHE A 64 17.98 -0.96 -3.77
CA PHE A 64 17.06 -1.58 -4.73
C PHE A 64 17.08 -0.91 -6.10
N GLY A 65 17.93 0.09 -6.32
CA GLY A 65 18.03 0.79 -7.61
C GLY A 65 16.86 1.73 -7.92
N VAL A 66 15.97 1.96 -6.94
CA VAL A 66 14.78 2.82 -7.10
C VAL A 66 15.14 4.31 -7.02
N ASN A 67 14.29 5.16 -7.57
CA ASN A 67 14.43 6.62 -7.44
C ASN A 67 14.19 7.06 -6.00
N LEU A 68 15.02 8.00 -5.52
CA LEU A 68 14.88 8.56 -4.19
C LEU A 68 14.25 9.95 -4.27
N HIS A 69 13.04 10.07 -3.77
CA HIS A 69 12.37 11.35 -3.60
C HIS A 69 12.61 11.87 -2.18
N ILE A 70 13.30 13.02 -2.07
CA ILE A 70 13.56 13.68 -0.78
C ILE A 70 12.33 14.51 -0.43
N ARG A 71 11.48 13.97 0.44
CA ARG A 71 10.28 14.68 0.88
C ARG A 71 10.68 15.88 1.74
N PRO A 72 10.17 17.09 1.45
CA PRO A 72 10.38 18.24 2.29
C PRO A 72 9.89 18.01 3.73
N ASP A 73 10.62 18.53 4.73
CA ASP A 73 10.30 18.30 6.14
C ASP A 73 8.87 18.72 6.52
N HIS A 74 8.38 19.84 5.98
CA HIS A 74 7.02 20.31 6.22
C HIS A 74 5.91 19.34 5.74
N LEU A 75 6.21 18.44 4.80
CA LEU A 75 5.31 17.37 4.36
C LEU A 75 5.50 16.07 5.13
N ALA A 76 6.43 16.03 6.08
CA ALA A 76 6.79 14.85 6.85
C ALA A 76 6.38 14.95 8.34
N ILE A 77 6.05 16.15 8.82
CA ILE A 77 5.77 16.44 10.24
C ILE A 77 4.43 15.82 10.66
N GLY A 78 4.47 14.56 11.02
CA GLY A 78 3.43 13.83 11.75
C GLY A 78 2.02 14.01 11.19
N HIS A 79 1.10 14.45 12.06
CA HIS A 79 -0.28 14.80 11.73
C HIS A 79 -0.47 16.30 11.47
N GLU A 80 0.60 17.09 11.42
CA GLU A 80 0.53 18.53 11.24
C GLU A 80 0.36 18.93 9.77
N ALA A 81 0.99 18.16 8.84
CA ALA A 81 0.75 18.37 7.43
C ALA A 81 -0.60 17.75 7.03
N PRO A 82 -1.51 18.49 6.39
CA PRO A 82 -2.70 17.91 5.78
C PRO A 82 -2.32 16.80 4.81
N PHE A 83 -3.07 15.72 4.78
CA PHE A 83 -2.73 14.57 3.93
C PHE A 83 -2.80 14.91 2.45
N CYS A 84 -3.69 15.82 2.06
CA CYS A 84 -3.75 16.38 0.70
C CYS A 84 -2.42 17.04 0.29
N ASP A 85 -1.78 17.82 1.16
CA ASP A 85 -0.52 18.50 0.86
C ASP A 85 0.61 17.49 0.64
N VAL A 86 0.62 16.40 1.41
CA VAL A 86 1.60 15.30 1.22
C VAL A 86 1.41 14.63 -0.14
N ILE A 87 0.15 14.35 -0.53
CA ILE A 87 -0.17 13.70 -1.80
C ILE A 87 0.23 14.60 -2.95
N THR A 88 -0.25 15.86 -2.96
CA THR A 88 0.00 16.81 -4.04
C THR A 88 1.46 17.19 -4.14
N GLY A 89 2.13 17.43 -3.02
CA GLY A 89 3.55 17.78 -2.99
C GLY A 89 4.42 16.69 -3.63
N ILE A 90 4.17 15.42 -3.31
CA ILE A 90 4.90 14.31 -3.94
C ILE A 90 4.51 14.16 -5.42
N ALA A 91 3.22 14.29 -5.76
CA ALA A 91 2.75 14.15 -7.13
C ALA A 91 3.26 15.27 -8.06
N LEU A 92 3.55 16.46 -7.54
CA LEU A 92 4.14 17.56 -8.31
C LEU A 92 5.57 17.25 -8.77
N ASP A 93 6.34 16.54 -7.93
CA ASP A 93 7.75 16.24 -8.18
C ASP A 93 7.98 15.01 -9.08
N ILE A 94 6.94 14.20 -9.33
CA ILE A 94 7.06 12.96 -10.10
C ILE A 94 6.32 13.09 -11.44
N ALA A 95 7.07 13.22 -12.53
CA ALA A 95 6.58 13.58 -13.85
C ALA A 95 6.12 12.37 -14.69
N HIS A 96 5.27 11.49 -14.13
CA HIS A 96 4.57 10.43 -14.87
C HIS A 96 3.11 10.81 -15.11
N GLU A 97 2.51 10.33 -16.21
CA GLU A 97 1.09 10.58 -16.52
C GLU A 97 0.15 9.93 -15.52
N HIS A 98 0.55 8.76 -14.98
CA HIS A 98 -0.22 8.01 -14.01
C HIS A 98 0.64 7.70 -12.79
N LEU A 99 0.03 7.78 -11.59
CA LEU A 99 0.72 7.50 -10.34
C LEU A 99 0.01 6.40 -9.58
N ALA A 100 0.82 5.50 -9.01
CA ALA A 100 0.39 4.51 -8.03
C ALA A 100 0.97 4.86 -6.66
N TRP A 101 0.18 4.70 -5.61
CA TRP A 101 0.59 4.91 -4.22
C TRP A 101 0.58 3.57 -3.51
N ALA A 102 1.76 2.99 -3.27
CA ALA A 102 1.95 1.68 -2.64
C ALA A 102 2.58 1.84 -1.26
N THR A 103 1.84 1.48 -0.21
CA THR A 103 2.33 1.66 1.16
C THR A 103 3.19 0.49 1.65
N VAL A 104 4.10 0.75 2.58
CA VAL A 104 4.94 -0.30 3.20
C VAL A 104 4.16 -1.15 4.21
N VAL A 105 3.02 -0.66 4.68
CA VAL A 105 2.25 -1.24 5.80
C VAL A 105 1.37 -2.42 5.42
N CYS A 106 1.23 -2.75 4.12
CA CYS A 106 0.53 -3.94 3.64
C CYS A 106 1.53 -5.00 3.15
N PRO A 107 2.24 -5.71 4.05
CA PRO A 107 3.36 -6.57 3.67
C PRO A 107 2.91 -7.85 2.94
N LEU A 108 1.67 -8.28 3.12
CA LEU A 108 1.13 -9.52 2.53
C LEU A 108 0.48 -9.30 1.15
N MET A 109 0.56 -8.10 0.58
CA MET A 109 0.20 -7.83 -0.81
C MET A 109 1.37 -8.25 -1.72
N ALA A 110 1.24 -9.43 -2.33
CA ALA A 110 2.30 -10.05 -3.13
C ALA A 110 2.55 -9.37 -4.49
N PRO A 111 3.71 -9.59 -5.14
CA PRO A 111 4.03 -9.08 -6.48
C PRO A 111 2.93 -9.34 -7.51
N ALA A 112 2.34 -10.54 -7.52
CA ALA A 112 1.24 -10.89 -8.41
C ALA A 112 0.01 -9.99 -8.25
N HIS A 113 -0.26 -9.47 -7.04
CA HIS A 113 -1.37 -8.55 -6.81
C HIS A 113 -1.09 -7.19 -7.45
N TYR A 114 0.13 -6.67 -7.37
CA TYR A 114 0.53 -5.43 -8.03
C TYR A 114 0.46 -5.55 -9.55
N ALA A 115 0.96 -6.65 -10.11
CA ALA A 115 0.86 -6.90 -11.56
C ALA A 115 -0.59 -6.93 -12.03
N ARG A 116 -1.47 -7.61 -11.31
CA ARG A 116 -2.92 -7.67 -11.61
C ARG A 116 -3.60 -6.31 -11.44
N SER A 117 -3.23 -5.53 -10.42
CA SER A 117 -3.79 -4.17 -10.23
C SER A 117 -3.43 -3.25 -11.38
N ILE A 118 -2.18 -3.31 -11.88
CA ILE A 118 -1.74 -2.54 -13.06
C ILE A 118 -2.51 -2.97 -14.32
N ALA A 119 -2.75 -4.27 -14.48
CA ALA A 119 -3.56 -4.77 -15.59
C ALA A 119 -5.01 -4.26 -15.51
N ALA A 120 -5.64 -4.35 -14.33
CA ALA A 120 -7.00 -3.82 -14.09
C ALA A 120 -7.08 -2.29 -14.29
N TYR A 121 -6.04 -1.56 -13.88
CA TYR A 121 -5.95 -0.12 -14.13
C TYR A 121 -5.97 0.20 -15.63
N ARG A 122 -5.20 -0.56 -16.42
CA ARG A 122 -5.23 -0.40 -17.89
C ARG A 122 -6.61 -0.73 -18.47
N GLU A 123 -7.24 -1.79 -18.00
CA GLU A 123 -8.53 -2.25 -18.49
C GLU A 123 -9.65 -1.27 -18.20
N HIS A 124 -9.73 -0.76 -16.96
CA HIS A 124 -10.89 0.01 -16.51
C HIS A 124 -10.65 1.53 -16.47
N VAL A 125 -9.43 1.98 -16.14
CA VAL A 125 -9.18 3.43 -16.02
C VAL A 125 -8.71 4.03 -17.33
N ILE A 126 -7.78 3.38 -18.03
CA ILE A 126 -7.30 3.89 -19.33
C ILE A 126 -8.41 3.80 -20.39
N SER A 127 -9.33 2.85 -20.28
CA SER A 127 -10.51 2.76 -21.15
C SER A 127 -11.56 3.84 -20.87
N GLY A 128 -11.50 4.55 -19.73
CA GLY A 128 -12.46 5.56 -19.29
C GLY A 128 -13.69 5.01 -18.57
N GLU A 129 -13.75 3.70 -18.29
CA GLU A 129 -14.83 3.08 -17.49
C GLU A 129 -14.80 3.58 -16.04
N ALA A 130 -13.61 3.71 -15.46
CA ALA A 130 -13.35 4.28 -14.15
C ALA A 130 -12.39 5.46 -14.27
N ASP A 131 -12.20 6.24 -13.19
CA ASP A 131 -11.28 7.37 -13.16
C ASP A 131 -10.03 7.12 -12.28
N SER A 132 -10.10 6.11 -11.43
CA SER A 132 -9.03 5.70 -10.51
C SER A 132 -9.18 4.23 -10.13
N LEU A 133 -8.20 3.67 -9.40
CA LEU A 133 -8.27 2.31 -8.86
C LEU A 133 -7.97 2.33 -7.37
N LEU A 134 -8.76 1.57 -6.61
CA LEU A 134 -8.66 1.40 -5.17
C LEU A 134 -8.56 -0.07 -4.80
N ALA A 135 -7.49 -0.48 -4.13
CA ALA A 135 -7.38 -1.83 -3.59
C ALA A 135 -8.23 -2.00 -2.33
N VAL A 136 -9.10 -3.00 -2.33
CA VAL A 136 -10.09 -3.26 -1.28
C VAL A 136 -10.13 -4.74 -0.89
N ASN A 137 -10.65 -5.03 0.30
CA ASN A 137 -11.17 -6.36 0.61
C ASN A 137 -12.70 -6.34 0.58
N GLU A 138 -13.30 -7.26 -0.14
CA GLU A 138 -14.74 -7.50 -0.02
C GLU A 138 -15.04 -8.13 1.34
N ALA A 139 -16.03 -7.58 2.04
CA ALA A 139 -16.49 -8.04 3.33
C ALA A 139 -18.01 -8.24 3.31
N ARG A 140 -18.47 -9.39 3.83
CA ARG A 140 -19.88 -9.70 4.10
C ARG A 140 -20.04 -9.97 5.58
N ASP A 141 -19.62 -8.97 6.37
CA ASP A 141 -19.66 -9.01 7.83
C ASP A 141 -20.85 -8.18 8.34
N TYR A 142 -21.29 -8.45 9.57
CA TYR A 142 -22.31 -7.68 10.23
C TYR A 142 -21.67 -6.44 10.86
N TYR A 143 -22.19 -5.26 10.52
CA TYR A 143 -21.70 -4.00 11.05
C TYR A 143 -22.75 -3.34 11.95
N TRP A 144 -22.29 -2.85 13.08
CA TRP A 144 -23.11 -2.18 14.09
C TRP A 144 -22.51 -0.80 14.40
N SER A 145 -23.35 0.23 14.46
CA SER A 145 -22.99 1.57 14.95
C SER A 145 -23.51 1.78 16.37
N GLU A 146 -23.18 2.90 16.99
CA GLU A 146 -23.75 3.28 18.29
C GLU A 146 -25.30 3.37 18.26
N THR A 147 -25.87 3.57 17.08
CA THR A 147 -27.31 3.74 16.89
C THR A 147 -28.02 2.48 16.38
N GLY A 148 -27.29 1.39 16.05
CA GLY A 148 -27.89 0.14 15.61
C GLY A 148 -27.18 -0.54 14.44
N ALA A 149 -27.79 -1.59 13.91
CA ALA A 149 -27.30 -2.35 12.76
C ALA A 149 -27.23 -1.48 11.50
N LEU A 150 -26.12 -1.63 10.72
CA LEU A 150 -25.87 -0.81 9.54
C LEU A 150 -26.31 -1.50 8.24
N ASN A 151 -26.13 -2.81 8.13
CA ASN A 151 -26.25 -3.53 6.88
C ASN A 151 -27.07 -4.82 6.96
N TYR A 152 -27.83 -5.00 8.04
CA TYR A 152 -28.68 -6.17 8.24
C TYR A 152 -29.88 -5.86 9.13
N SER A 153 -30.93 -6.72 9.08
CA SER A 153 -32.03 -6.67 10.05
C SER A 153 -31.64 -7.41 11.32
N ALA A 154 -31.61 -6.68 12.45
CA ALA A 154 -31.26 -7.22 13.77
C ALA A 154 -32.52 -7.54 14.59
N ASP A 155 -33.48 -8.21 13.96
CA ASP A 155 -34.75 -8.59 14.54
C ASP A 155 -35.13 -10.05 14.19
N ARG A 156 -36.42 -10.41 14.30
CA ARG A 156 -36.92 -11.74 13.95
C ARG A 156 -36.71 -12.12 12.46
N HIS A 157 -36.44 -11.15 11.59
CA HIS A 157 -36.13 -11.32 10.17
C HIS A 157 -34.63 -11.21 9.89
N HIS A 158 -33.80 -11.65 10.83
CA HIS A 158 -32.35 -11.58 10.76
C HIS A 158 -31.82 -11.97 9.38
N THR A 159 -31.03 -11.07 8.78
CA THR A 159 -30.39 -11.29 7.49
C THR A 159 -29.25 -12.29 7.68
N ILE A 160 -29.28 -13.42 6.99
CA ILE A 160 -28.20 -14.40 7.01
C ILE A 160 -26.96 -13.89 6.26
N SER A 161 -25.77 -14.41 6.60
CA SER A 161 -24.50 -13.90 6.05
C SER A 161 -24.39 -13.98 4.53
N GLN A 162 -25.07 -14.94 3.89
CA GLN A 162 -25.09 -15.08 2.44
C GLN A 162 -25.86 -13.95 1.75
N ASP A 163 -26.84 -13.36 2.42
CA ASP A 163 -27.72 -12.31 1.89
C ASP A 163 -27.23 -10.89 2.27
N LEU A 164 -26.12 -10.80 3.02
CA LEU A 164 -25.51 -9.51 3.33
C LEU A 164 -25.02 -8.79 2.08
N PRO A 165 -25.23 -7.47 1.98
CA PRO A 165 -24.62 -6.69 0.91
C PRO A 165 -23.09 -6.75 1.01
N SER A 166 -22.42 -6.78 -0.15
CA SER A 166 -20.97 -6.66 -0.19
C SER A 166 -20.56 -5.24 0.21
N TRP A 167 -19.72 -5.14 1.23
CA TRP A 167 -19.03 -3.93 1.61
C TRP A 167 -17.56 -4.06 1.28
N PHE A 168 -16.89 -2.93 1.06
CA PHE A 168 -15.51 -2.92 0.64
C PHE A 168 -14.66 -2.17 1.66
N ARG A 169 -13.81 -2.90 2.37
CA ARG A 169 -12.83 -2.32 3.27
C ARG A 169 -11.61 -1.85 2.48
N VAL A 170 -11.29 -0.57 2.56
CA VAL A 170 -10.05 -0.01 2.00
C VAL A 170 -8.85 -0.65 2.69
N THR A 171 -7.91 -1.16 1.89
CA THR A 171 -6.74 -1.89 2.42
C THR A 171 -5.52 -1.02 2.64
N ASN A 172 -5.52 0.23 2.18
CA ASN A 172 -4.34 1.12 2.13
C ASN A 172 -3.14 0.55 1.36
N GLY A 173 -3.27 -0.60 0.70
CA GLY A 173 -2.18 -1.28 0.00
C GLY A 173 -1.80 -0.62 -1.32
N LEU A 174 -2.80 -0.15 -2.08
CA LEU A 174 -2.57 0.45 -3.39
C LEU A 174 -3.73 1.37 -3.79
N TYR A 175 -3.35 2.53 -4.31
CA TYR A 175 -4.21 3.48 -5.03
C TYR A 175 -3.54 3.82 -6.36
N MET A 176 -4.32 4.00 -7.44
CA MET A 176 -3.79 4.44 -8.74
C MET A 176 -4.74 5.44 -9.39
N ALA A 177 -4.19 6.51 -9.94
CA ALA A 177 -4.96 7.51 -10.67
C ALA A 177 -4.09 8.25 -11.71
N PRO A 178 -4.71 8.92 -12.70
CA PRO A 178 -4.03 9.92 -13.51
C PRO A 178 -3.46 11.03 -12.62
N ARG A 179 -2.20 11.43 -12.86
CA ARG A 179 -1.55 12.50 -12.09
C ARG A 179 -2.35 13.81 -12.12
N ALA A 180 -2.94 14.14 -13.27
CA ALA A 180 -3.79 15.33 -13.41
C ALA A 180 -4.98 15.30 -12.44
N LEU A 181 -5.65 14.12 -12.30
CA LEU A 181 -6.75 13.94 -11.36
C LEU A 181 -6.29 14.08 -9.90
N ILE A 182 -5.13 13.51 -9.56
CA ILE A 182 -4.56 13.64 -8.21
C ILE A 182 -4.33 15.09 -7.83
N LEU A 183 -3.76 15.88 -8.75
CA LEU A 183 -3.48 17.31 -8.52
C LEU A 183 -4.76 18.16 -8.48
N GLU A 184 -5.76 17.83 -9.29
CA GLU A 184 -7.06 18.52 -9.30
C GLU A 184 -7.85 18.26 -8.00
N ARG A 185 -7.85 17.01 -7.55
CA ARG A 185 -8.64 16.58 -6.39
C ARG A 185 -7.88 16.70 -5.06
N GLU A 186 -6.58 16.97 -5.12
CA GLU A 186 -5.68 16.90 -3.96
C GLU A 186 -5.78 15.56 -3.22
N TYR A 187 -6.10 14.49 -3.98
CA TYR A 187 -6.31 13.12 -3.47
C TYR A 187 -6.11 12.08 -4.57
N PHE A 188 -5.78 10.85 -4.21
CA PHE A 188 -5.46 9.80 -5.19
C PHE A 188 -6.68 9.00 -5.70
N LEU A 189 -7.90 9.48 -5.45
CA LEU A 189 -9.13 8.88 -5.97
C LEU A 189 -10.02 9.93 -6.63
N GLY A 190 -10.66 9.53 -7.71
CA GLY A 190 -11.74 10.26 -8.34
C GLY A 190 -13.11 9.93 -7.76
N GLU A 191 -14.15 10.13 -8.56
CA GLU A 191 -15.56 9.88 -8.17
C GLU A 191 -16.04 8.46 -8.49
N ARG A 192 -15.36 7.81 -9.45
CA ARG A 192 -15.73 6.48 -9.95
C ARG A 192 -14.54 5.50 -9.92
N PRO A 193 -13.99 5.18 -8.73
CA PRO A 193 -12.86 4.28 -8.64
C PRO A 193 -13.26 2.85 -9.04
N HIS A 194 -12.40 2.17 -9.80
CA HIS A 194 -12.47 0.72 -9.94
C HIS A 194 -12.03 0.06 -8.63
N LEU A 195 -12.92 -0.73 -8.02
CA LEU A 195 -12.63 -1.44 -6.78
C LEU A 195 -11.90 -2.74 -7.09
N PHE A 196 -10.59 -2.76 -6.88
CA PHE A 196 -9.77 -3.94 -7.09
C PHE A 196 -9.78 -4.83 -5.83
N ALA A 197 -10.55 -5.92 -5.89
CA ALA A 197 -10.70 -6.83 -4.77
C ALA A 197 -9.45 -7.69 -4.55
N LEU A 198 -8.84 -7.53 -3.36
CA LEU A 198 -7.74 -8.33 -2.87
C LEU A 198 -8.26 -9.49 -2.00
N PRO A 199 -7.56 -10.64 -1.95
CA PRO A 199 -7.77 -11.65 -0.92
C PRO A 199 -7.61 -11.04 0.49
N LYS A 200 -8.32 -11.57 1.49
CA LYS A 200 -8.26 -11.08 2.89
C LYS A 200 -6.82 -10.98 3.40
N LEU A 201 -5.99 -11.96 3.12
CA LEU A 201 -4.58 -11.97 3.51
C LEU A 201 -3.81 -10.76 2.97
N ALA A 202 -3.97 -10.44 1.69
CA ALA A 202 -3.24 -9.37 1.01
C ALA A 202 -3.60 -7.97 1.52
N GLY A 203 -4.79 -7.81 2.10
CA GLY A 203 -5.27 -6.52 2.61
C GLY A 203 -4.98 -6.27 4.09
N ILE A 204 -4.12 -7.05 4.74
CA ILE A 204 -3.73 -6.79 6.13
C ILE A 204 -2.83 -5.57 6.18
N ASP A 205 -3.28 -4.55 6.90
CA ASP A 205 -2.60 -3.28 7.12
C ASP A 205 -2.05 -3.23 8.56
N ILE A 206 -0.77 -2.90 8.70
CA ILE A 206 -0.10 -2.77 9.99
C ILE A 206 -0.28 -1.36 10.53
N ASP A 207 -1.18 -1.20 11.47
CA ASP A 207 -1.42 0.03 12.19
C ASP A 207 -0.99 -0.01 13.64
N THR A 208 -1.13 -1.16 14.28
CA THR A 208 -0.77 -1.43 15.67
C THR A 208 0.26 -2.55 15.76
N ILE A 209 0.88 -2.71 16.94
CA ILE A 209 1.80 -3.82 17.17
C ILE A 209 1.09 -5.19 17.10
N GLU A 210 -0.21 -5.22 17.35
CA GLU A 210 -1.04 -6.41 17.20
C GLU A 210 -1.17 -6.79 15.72
N ASP A 211 -1.46 -5.82 14.84
CA ASP A 211 -1.51 -6.06 13.39
C ASP A 211 -0.18 -6.58 12.86
N TYR A 212 0.94 -6.03 13.34
CA TYR A 212 2.27 -6.52 12.98
C TYR A 212 2.46 -7.99 13.39
N ARG A 213 2.07 -8.35 14.61
CA ARG A 213 2.15 -9.75 15.08
C ARG A 213 1.26 -10.67 14.25
N ILE A 214 0.05 -10.23 13.91
CA ILE A 214 -0.87 -10.96 13.03
C ILE A 214 -0.24 -11.14 11.65
N ALA A 215 0.30 -10.09 11.05
CA ALA A 215 0.96 -10.17 9.76
C ALA A 215 2.15 -11.15 9.78
N CYS A 216 2.99 -11.11 10.83
CA CYS A 216 4.09 -12.06 11.01
C CYS A 216 3.59 -13.51 11.17
N ALA A 217 2.53 -13.73 11.93
CA ALA A 217 1.94 -15.07 12.12
C ALA A 217 1.34 -15.64 10.81
N LEU A 218 0.88 -14.77 9.90
CA LEU A 218 0.31 -15.15 8.61
C LEU A 218 1.36 -15.21 7.47
N HIS A 219 2.59 -14.77 7.70
CA HIS A 219 3.67 -14.81 6.71
C HIS A 219 3.94 -16.22 6.16
N PRO A 220 3.90 -17.33 6.94
CA PRO A 220 4.04 -18.66 6.39
C PRO A 220 3.02 -18.99 5.29
N LEU A 221 1.76 -18.57 5.43
CA LEU A 221 0.73 -18.77 4.40
C LEU A 221 1.03 -17.98 3.12
N TYR A 222 1.54 -16.76 3.28
CA TYR A 222 2.02 -15.96 2.16
C TYR A 222 3.17 -16.67 1.44
N ARG A 223 4.19 -17.10 2.19
CA ARG A 223 5.38 -17.77 1.65
C ARG A 223 5.05 -19.06 0.92
N ASP A 224 4.13 -19.86 1.45
CA ASP A 224 3.69 -21.12 0.83
C ASP A 224 2.97 -20.88 -0.52
N GLN A 225 2.32 -19.71 -0.68
CA GLN A 225 1.57 -19.38 -1.89
C GLN A 225 2.39 -18.61 -2.93
N PHE A 226 3.29 -17.73 -2.49
CA PHE A 226 3.99 -16.78 -3.39
C PHE A 226 5.51 -16.88 -3.31
N GLY A 227 6.08 -17.53 -2.31
CA GLY A 227 7.50 -17.44 -1.95
C GLY A 227 7.83 -16.12 -1.24
N ASP A 228 9.00 -16.06 -0.63
CA ASP A 228 9.55 -14.78 -0.15
C ASP A 228 10.11 -13.99 -1.34
N PRO A 229 9.99 -12.66 -1.37
CA PRO A 229 10.60 -11.84 -2.39
C PRO A 229 12.12 -12.09 -2.46
N ILE A 230 12.66 -12.05 -3.67
CA ILE A 230 14.09 -12.25 -3.87
C ILE A 230 14.85 -11.10 -3.21
N ASP A 231 15.76 -11.42 -2.28
CA ASP A 231 16.71 -10.43 -1.76
C ASP A 231 17.76 -10.15 -2.86
N PRO A 232 17.77 -8.97 -3.48
CA PRO A 232 18.75 -8.65 -4.51
C PRO A 232 20.18 -8.53 -3.95
N PHE A 233 20.36 -8.54 -2.58
CA PHE A 233 21.65 -8.35 -1.92
C PHE A 233 21.90 -9.34 -0.78
N PRO A 234 21.80 -10.67 -1.01
CA PRO A 234 21.79 -11.69 0.05
C PRO A 234 23.06 -11.75 0.91
N SER A 235 24.19 -11.26 0.39
CA SER A 235 25.49 -11.31 1.11
C SER A 235 25.70 -10.16 2.08
N GLN A 236 24.96 -9.05 1.99
CA GLN A 236 25.09 -7.87 2.87
C GLN A 236 24.13 -7.95 4.07
N THR A 237 22.95 -8.49 3.89
CA THR A 237 21.89 -8.57 4.90
C THR A 237 22.30 -9.41 6.12
N ARG A 238 23.08 -10.49 5.92
CA ARG A 238 23.50 -11.38 7.01
C ARG A 238 24.58 -10.81 7.95
N ARG A 239 25.33 -9.79 7.52
CA ARG A 239 26.40 -9.19 8.34
C ARG A 239 25.89 -8.09 9.27
N GLU A 240 24.79 -7.42 8.91
CA GLU A 240 24.21 -6.32 9.71
C GLU A 240 23.28 -6.82 10.82
N ILE A 241 22.72 -8.04 10.71
CA ILE A 241 21.87 -8.64 11.73
C ILE A 241 22.70 -9.32 12.83
N ALA A 242 23.98 -9.62 12.57
CA ALA A 242 24.89 -10.31 13.49
C ALA A 242 25.85 -9.38 14.26
N ALA A 243 25.75 -8.06 14.08
CA ALA A 243 26.49 -7.02 14.76
C ALA A 243 25.58 -6.13 15.61
#